data_87431391ef5c3867f391b19b0ab60ba7
#
_entry.id   87431391ef5c3867f391b19b0ab60ba7
#
_cell.length_a   1.000
_cell.length_b   1.000
_cell.length_c   1.000
_cell.angle_alpha   90.00
_cell.angle_beta   90.00
_cell.angle_gamma   90.00
#
_symmetry.space_group_name_H-M   'P 1'
#
loop_
_entity.id
_entity.type
_entity.pdbx_description
1 polymer ?
#
loop_
_entity_poly.entity_id
_entity_poly.type
_entity_poly.pdbx_seq_one_letter_code
_entity_poly.pdbx_strand_id
1 'polypeptide(L)'
;MTAWVQRLKNRFYKNEDHPYAKFEQKVAGLVRPGQVLLDAGCGRTAPVLGRFGGVASRLIGVDLVDPRDVRDGIEYHQADLAAIPVASSSIDLIISRSVFEHLQEPAAVYREFSRILKPGGRVVFLTANFWDYGTQIARLVPNRLHSRIVRATEGRPEEDTFPTAYRTNTWRQVQSLAGDSGLVVQEFRYLNQYPNYFYFNGLLFLLGVMYERITSRFEFLRGFRGWILVELKK
;
A
#
# COMPACT_ATOMS: atom_id res chain seq x y z
N MET A 1 4.07 10.69 20.21
CA MET A 1 3.63 9.47 20.94
C MET A 1 4.08 9.57 22.38
N THR A 2 3.19 9.34 23.36
CA THR A 2 3.55 9.37 24.79
C THR A 2 4.31 8.08 25.16
N ALA A 3 5.18 8.17 26.20
CA ALA A 3 5.94 7.01 26.71
C ALA A 3 5.02 5.85 27.17
N TRP A 4 3.81 6.16 27.62
CA TRP A 4 2.82 5.16 28.01
C TRP A 4 2.27 4.42 26.79
N VAL A 5 1.88 5.14 25.73
CA VAL A 5 1.40 4.53 24.48
C VAL A 5 2.48 3.69 23.82
N GLN A 6 3.75 4.10 23.89
CA GLN A 6 4.87 3.28 23.39
C GLN A 6 4.97 1.95 24.12
N ARG A 7 4.82 1.95 25.45
CA ARG A 7 4.81 0.70 26.26
C ARG A 7 3.63 -0.20 25.89
N LEU A 8 2.43 0.37 25.70
CA LEU A 8 1.25 -0.38 25.25
C LEU A 8 1.47 -0.98 23.85
N LYS A 9 2.00 -0.19 22.91
CA LYS A 9 2.32 -0.68 21.56
C LYS A 9 3.26 -1.88 21.63
N ASN A 10 4.37 -1.76 22.34
CA ASN A 10 5.35 -2.86 22.48
C ASN A 10 4.78 -4.11 23.17
N ARG A 11 3.77 -3.93 24.05
CA ARG A 11 3.09 -5.05 24.72
C ARG A 11 2.11 -5.79 23.82
N PHE A 12 1.40 -5.08 22.95
CA PHE A 12 0.29 -5.65 22.17
C PHE A 12 0.65 -6.01 20.74
N TYR A 13 1.71 -5.40 20.18
CA TYR A 13 2.08 -5.52 18.76
C TYR A 13 3.54 -5.84 18.58
N LYS A 14 3.84 -6.69 17.61
CA LYS A 14 5.18 -6.94 17.11
C LYS A 14 5.35 -6.25 15.76
N ASN A 15 6.58 -5.85 15.42
CA ASN A 15 6.86 -5.19 14.14
C ASN A 15 6.53 -6.08 12.93
N GLU A 16 6.69 -7.39 13.05
CA GLU A 16 6.35 -8.38 12.02
C GLU A 16 4.84 -8.46 11.71
N ASP A 17 3.98 -8.02 12.65
CA ASP A 17 2.53 -7.99 12.47
C ASP A 17 2.05 -6.75 11.70
N HIS A 18 2.93 -5.78 11.49
CA HIS A 18 2.58 -4.57 10.75
C HIS A 18 2.23 -4.90 9.29
N PRO A 19 1.17 -4.30 8.70
CA PRO A 19 0.79 -4.55 7.31
C PRO A 19 1.93 -4.38 6.31
N TYR A 20 2.84 -3.44 6.53
CA TYR A 20 4.02 -3.24 5.69
C TYR A 20 4.98 -4.45 5.74
N ALA A 21 5.21 -5.02 6.91
CA ALA A 21 6.05 -6.21 7.04
C ALA A 21 5.40 -7.42 6.34
N LYS A 22 4.08 -7.58 6.44
CA LYS A 22 3.34 -8.64 5.73
C LYS A 22 3.36 -8.44 4.22
N PHE A 23 3.25 -7.21 3.76
CA PHE A 23 3.41 -6.87 2.34
C PHE A 23 4.83 -7.23 1.85
N GLU A 24 5.86 -6.80 2.56
CA GLU A 24 7.25 -7.08 2.20
C GLU A 24 7.57 -8.57 2.22
N GLN A 25 7.03 -9.31 3.20
CA GLN A 25 7.13 -10.78 3.25
C GLN A 25 6.45 -11.45 2.04
N LYS A 26 5.25 -10.96 1.66
CA LYS A 26 4.54 -11.44 0.46
C LYS A 26 5.36 -11.19 -0.79
N VAL A 27 5.89 -9.98 -0.97
CA VAL A 27 6.73 -9.63 -2.12
C VAL A 27 7.99 -10.49 -2.16
N ALA A 28 8.70 -10.62 -1.03
CA ALA A 28 9.90 -11.46 -0.94
C ALA A 28 9.63 -12.94 -1.30
N GLY A 29 8.44 -13.43 -0.98
CA GLY A 29 8.00 -14.78 -1.37
C GLY A 29 7.74 -14.94 -2.87
N LEU A 30 7.57 -13.86 -3.63
CA LEU A 30 7.26 -13.87 -5.06
C LEU A 30 8.43 -13.48 -5.96
N VAL A 31 9.34 -12.62 -5.48
CA VAL A 31 10.52 -12.22 -6.24
C VAL A 31 11.43 -13.41 -6.51
N ARG A 32 11.89 -13.56 -7.75
CA ARG A 32 12.80 -14.62 -8.19
C ARG A 32 13.99 -14.02 -8.93
N PRO A 33 15.16 -14.69 -8.94
CA PRO A 33 16.30 -14.28 -9.74
C PRO A 33 15.92 -14.12 -11.21
N GLY A 34 16.44 -13.07 -11.84
CA GLY A 34 16.21 -12.78 -13.25
C GLY A 34 14.90 -12.04 -13.57
N GLN A 35 14.03 -11.82 -12.61
CA GLN A 35 12.78 -11.06 -12.82
C GLN A 35 13.02 -9.56 -12.93
N VAL A 36 12.11 -8.89 -13.64
CA VAL A 36 11.96 -7.43 -13.65
C VAL A 36 10.90 -7.03 -12.64
N LEU A 37 11.29 -6.26 -11.63
CA LEU A 37 10.43 -5.78 -10.55
C LEU A 37 10.15 -4.28 -10.74
N LEU A 38 8.88 -3.90 -10.71
CA LEU A 38 8.44 -2.50 -10.77
C LEU A 38 7.71 -2.12 -9.47
N ASP A 39 8.10 -1.00 -8.86
CA ASP A 39 7.39 -0.39 -7.70
C ASP A 39 6.59 0.82 -8.20
N ALA A 40 5.27 0.68 -8.18
CA ALA A 40 4.32 1.69 -8.62
C ALA A 40 3.91 2.59 -7.45
N GLY A 41 4.34 3.85 -7.47
CA GLY A 41 4.28 4.78 -6.35
C GLY A 41 5.42 4.53 -5.36
N CYS A 42 6.64 4.48 -5.89
CA CYS A 42 7.83 4.10 -5.13
C CYS A 42 8.32 5.20 -4.16
N GLY A 43 7.75 6.41 -4.25
CA GLY A 43 8.24 7.57 -3.52
C GLY A 43 9.60 8.07 -4.05
N ARG A 44 10.11 9.16 -3.47
CA ARG A 44 11.34 9.83 -3.95
C ARG A 44 12.60 8.97 -3.89
N THR A 45 12.69 8.01 -2.97
CA THR A 45 13.90 7.22 -2.68
C THR A 45 13.76 5.75 -3.07
N ALA A 46 12.59 5.29 -3.53
CA ALA A 46 12.27 3.90 -3.85
C ALA A 46 12.75 2.87 -2.78
N PRO A 47 12.41 3.05 -1.48
CA PRO A 47 13.04 2.30 -0.39
C PRO A 47 12.71 0.80 -0.39
N VAL A 48 11.58 0.41 -0.97
CA VAL A 48 11.18 -1.00 -1.06
C VAL A 48 12.04 -1.75 -2.07
N LEU A 49 12.27 -1.15 -3.25
CA LEU A 49 13.10 -1.74 -4.30
C LEU A 49 14.53 -2.01 -3.84
N GLY A 50 15.10 -1.12 -3.04
CA GLY A 50 16.47 -1.27 -2.53
C GLY A 50 16.73 -2.57 -1.76
N ARG A 51 15.68 -3.26 -1.30
CA ARG A 51 15.78 -4.56 -0.61
C ARG A 51 15.95 -5.74 -1.55
N PHE A 52 15.66 -5.56 -2.84
CA PHE A 52 15.70 -6.61 -3.86
C PHE A 52 16.89 -6.47 -4.81
N GLY A 53 17.81 -5.54 -4.52
CA GLY A 53 19.10 -5.43 -5.21
C GLY A 53 19.89 -6.74 -5.12
N GLY A 54 20.35 -7.24 -6.27
CA GLY A 54 21.08 -8.52 -6.36
C GLY A 54 20.18 -9.77 -6.46
N VAL A 55 18.84 -9.64 -6.35
CA VAL A 55 17.89 -10.73 -6.62
C VAL A 55 17.20 -10.53 -7.96
N ALA A 56 16.49 -9.41 -8.13
CA ALA A 56 15.88 -9.07 -9.42
C ALA A 56 16.94 -8.63 -10.43
N SER A 57 16.74 -8.91 -11.70
CA SER A 57 17.67 -8.50 -12.78
C SER A 57 17.53 -7.02 -13.10
N ARG A 58 16.36 -6.43 -12.88
CA ARG A 58 16.06 -5.01 -13.12
C ARG A 58 15.06 -4.51 -12.10
N LEU A 59 15.34 -3.34 -11.54
CA LEU A 59 14.49 -2.66 -10.56
C LEU A 59 14.03 -1.33 -11.17
N ILE A 60 12.71 -1.12 -11.23
CA ILE A 60 12.09 0.06 -11.82
C ILE A 60 11.20 0.72 -10.79
N GLY A 61 11.47 1.98 -10.47
CA GLY A 61 10.62 2.82 -9.64
C GLY A 61 9.82 3.79 -10.51
N VAL A 62 8.53 3.92 -10.24
CA VAL A 62 7.65 4.90 -10.91
C VAL A 62 6.89 5.69 -9.88
N ASP A 63 6.94 7.02 -9.98
CA ASP A 63 6.16 7.93 -9.12
C ASP A 63 5.91 9.26 -9.83
N LEU A 64 4.95 10.04 -9.33
CA LEU A 64 4.68 11.41 -9.79
C LEU A 64 5.69 12.43 -9.26
N VAL A 65 6.36 12.12 -8.15
CA VAL A 65 7.32 13.03 -7.50
C VAL A 65 8.73 12.89 -8.07
N ASP A 66 9.51 13.95 -7.98
CA ASP A 66 10.92 13.95 -8.39
C ASP A 66 11.74 12.95 -7.55
N PRO A 67 12.67 12.19 -8.18
CA PRO A 67 13.58 11.32 -7.44
C PRO A 67 14.54 12.13 -6.55
N ARG A 68 14.85 11.59 -5.37
CA ARG A 68 15.88 12.11 -4.47
C ARG A 68 16.61 10.94 -3.83
N ASP A 69 17.93 10.92 -3.92
CA ASP A 69 18.77 9.90 -3.29
C ASP A 69 18.33 8.45 -3.62
N VAL A 70 17.92 8.21 -4.87
CA VAL A 70 17.60 6.88 -5.37
C VAL A 70 18.86 6.03 -5.38
N ARG A 71 18.77 4.81 -4.84
CA ARG A 71 19.90 3.88 -4.77
C ARG A 71 20.37 3.49 -6.16
N ASP A 72 21.69 3.36 -6.34
CA ASP A 72 22.29 2.85 -7.57
C ASP A 72 21.69 1.50 -8.00
N GLY A 73 21.49 1.33 -9.30
CA GLY A 73 20.89 0.14 -9.88
C GLY A 73 19.35 0.14 -9.91
N ILE A 74 18.70 1.20 -9.46
CA ILE A 74 17.26 1.42 -9.62
C ILE A 74 17.03 2.42 -10.76
N GLU A 75 16.32 1.99 -11.79
CA GLU A 75 15.81 2.86 -12.86
C GLU A 75 14.58 3.60 -12.34
N TYR A 76 14.59 4.93 -12.36
CA TYR A 76 13.47 5.74 -11.86
C TYR A 76 12.82 6.50 -13.02
N HIS A 77 11.48 6.43 -13.08
CA HIS A 77 10.66 7.19 -13.99
C HIS A 77 9.71 8.09 -13.23
N GLN A 78 9.79 9.38 -13.46
CA GLN A 78 8.75 10.31 -13.03
C GLN A 78 7.60 10.25 -14.04
N ALA A 79 6.53 9.53 -13.70
CA ALA A 79 5.41 9.28 -14.60
C ALA A 79 4.10 8.97 -13.85
N ASP A 80 2.98 9.15 -14.55
CA ASP A 80 1.67 8.69 -14.10
C ASP A 80 1.58 7.16 -14.24
N LEU A 81 0.99 6.50 -13.24
CA LEU A 81 0.77 5.06 -13.25
C LEU A 81 -0.20 4.59 -14.35
N ALA A 82 -0.97 5.50 -14.93
CA ALA A 82 -1.81 5.23 -16.09
C ALA A 82 -1.06 5.26 -17.43
N ALA A 83 0.22 5.68 -17.46
CA ALA A 83 1.04 5.80 -18.66
C ALA A 83 2.52 5.59 -18.32
N ILE A 84 2.88 4.38 -17.92
CA ILE A 84 4.25 4.02 -17.49
C ILE A 84 5.15 3.86 -18.73
N PRO A 85 6.32 4.52 -18.80
CA PRO A 85 7.17 4.52 -19.98
C PRO A 85 8.03 3.25 -20.12
N VAL A 86 7.38 2.08 -20.07
CA VAL A 86 8.01 0.78 -20.29
C VAL A 86 7.27 0.00 -21.37
N ALA A 87 7.97 -0.95 -22.00
CA ALA A 87 7.40 -1.77 -23.06
C ALA A 87 6.26 -2.67 -22.55
N SER A 88 5.30 -3.01 -23.42
CA SER A 88 4.28 -4.00 -23.11
C SER A 88 4.92 -5.36 -22.82
N SER A 89 4.32 -6.13 -21.92
CA SER A 89 4.77 -7.48 -21.56
C SER A 89 6.25 -7.56 -21.15
N SER A 90 6.74 -6.56 -20.40
CA SER A 90 8.15 -6.46 -19.97
C SER A 90 8.37 -6.70 -18.48
N ILE A 91 7.31 -6.64 -17.65
CA ILE A 91 7.39 -6.69 -16.18
C ILE A 91 6.91 -8.05 -15.68
N ASP A 92 7.66 -8.65 -14.74
CA ASP A 92 7.28 -9.91 -14.09
C ASP A 92 6.45 -9.68 -12.82
N LEU A 93 6.81 -8.68 -12.03
CA LEU A 93 6.13 -8.35 -10.78
C LEU A 93 5.99 -6.84 -10.61
N ILE A 94 4.78 -6.38 -10.40
CA ILE A 94 4.47 -5.00 -9.97
C ILE A 94 4.16 -5.04 -8.49
N ILE A 95 4.75 -4.13 -7.72
CA ILE A 95 4.43 -3.92 -6.32
C ILE A 95 3.94 -2.49 -6.11
N SER A 96 3.09 -2.27 -5.10
CA SER A 96 2.63 -0.93 -4.75
C SER A 96 2.19 -0.88 -3.28
N ARG A 97 2.58 0.16 -2.56
CA ARG A 97 2.27 0.29 -1.14
C ARG A 97 1.77 1.69 -0.79
N SER A 98 0.54 1.79 -0.28
CA SER A 98 -0.09 3.07 0.13
C SER A 98 -0.20 4.09 -1.01
N VAL A 99 -0.67 3.63 -2.16
CA VAL A 99 -0.87 4.44 -3.37
C VAL A 99 -2.30 4.32 -3.88
N PHE A 100 -2.86 3.12 -3.82
CA PHE A 100 -4.15 2.81 -4.45
C PHE A 100 -5.32 3.60 -3.86
N GLU A 101 -5.22 4.04 -2.61
CA GLU A 101 -6.18 4.95 -1.98
C GLU A 101 -6.23 6.36 -2.63
N HIS A 102 -5.19 6.73 -3.37
CA HIS A 102 -5.05 8.03 -4.03
C HIS A 102 -5.45 8.02 -5.51
N LEU A 103 -5.62 6.84 -6.12
CA LEU A 103 -5.90 6.72 -7.54
C LEU A 103 -7.25 7.37 -7.92
N GLN A 104 -7.19 8.41 -8.76
CA GLN A 104 -8.38 9.09 -9.27
C GLN A 104 -9.03 8.29 -10.40
N GLU A 105 -8.23 7.68 -11.28
CA GLU A 105 -8.66 6.89 -12.44
C GLU A 105 -8.09 5.45 -12.37
N PRO A 106 -8.51 4.62 -11.37
CA PRO A 106 -7.91 3.30 -11.18
C PRO A 106 -8.09 2.37 -12.39
N ALA A 107 -9.16 2.51 -13.17
CA ALA A 107 -9.37 1.72 -14.37
C ALA A 107 -8.25 1.91 -15.42
N ALA A 108 -7.71 3.12 -15.54
CA ALA A 108 -6.58 3.38 -16.43
C ALA A 108 -5.30 2.70 -15.92
N VAL A 109 -5.04 2.78 -14.60
CA VAL A 109 -3.88 2.14 -13.95
C VAL A 109 -3.94 0.62 -14.08
N TYR A 110 -5.10 -0.01 -13.85
CA TYR A 110 -5.25 -1.48 -13.98
C TYR A 110 -5.03 -1.93 -15.43
N ARG A 111 -5.55 -1.19 -16.43
CA ARG A 111 -5.26 -1.47 -17.85
C ARG A 111 -3.78 -1.34 -18.17
N GLU A 112 -3.14 -0.29 -17.65
CA GLU A 112 -1.70 -0.08 -17.86
C GLU A 112 -0.87 -1.19 -17.22
N PHE A 113 -1.20 -1.62 -16.00
CA PHE A 113 -0.55 -2.75 -15.37
C PHE A 113 -0.72 -4.04 -16.19
N SER A 114 -1.95 -4.27 -16.70
CA SER A 114 -2.19 -5.40 -17.61
C SER A 114 -1.34 -5.29 -18.88
N ARG A 115 -1.19 -4.10 -19.48
CA ARG A 115 -0.37 -3.88 -20.66
C ARG A 115 1.09 -4.25 -20.43
N ILE A 116 1.69 -3.74 -19.34
CA ILE A 116 3.13 -3.90 -19.08
C ILE A 116 3.51 -5.26 -18.50
N LEU A 117 2.58 -5.96 -17.82
CA LEU A 117 2.82 -7.29 -17.29
C LEU A 117 3.03 -8.32 -18.40
N LYS A 118 4.01 -9.18 -18.24
CA LYS A 118 4.15 -10.43 -19.00
C LYS A 118 2.97 -11.36 -18.75
N PRO A 119 2.63 -12.29 -19.67
CA PRO A 119 1.73 -13.39 -19.36
C PRO A 119 2.21 -14.15 -18.12
N GLY A 120 1.30 -14.34 -17.14
CA GLY A 120 1.64 -14.92 -15.84
C GLY A 120 2.28 -13.97 -14.83
N GLY A 121 2.55 -12.72 -15.21
CA GLY A 121 3.03 -11.66 -14.32
C GLY A 121 2.02 -11.30 -13.23
N ARG A 122 2.48 -10.67 -12.17
CA ARG A 122 1.67 -10.42 -10.96
C ARG A 122 1.73 -8.97 -10.51
N VAL A 123 0.66 -8.53 -9.85
CA VAL A 123 0.62 -7.28 -9.07
C VAL A 123 0.40 -7.62 -7.61
N VAL A 124 1.19 -7.04 -6.72
CA VAL A 124 0.92 -7.09 -5.26
C VAL A 124 0.80 -5.68 -4.75
N PHE A 125 -0.33 -5.36 -4.16
CA PHE A 125 -0.49 -4.05 -3.54
C PHE A 125 -1.08 -4.11 -2.14
N LEU A 126 -0.69 -3.14 -1.33
CA LEU A 126 -1.22 -2.89 0.01
C LEU A 126 -1.81 -1.48 0.04
N THR A 127 -3.07 -1.36 0.45
CA THR A 127 -3.77 -0.07 0.55
C THR A 127 -4.74 -0.07 1.73
N ALA A 128 -5.16 1.11 2.16
CA ALA A 128 -6.14 1.26 3.23
C ALA A 128 -7.48 0.60 2.86
N ASN A 129 -8.12 -0.05 3.82
CA ASN A 129 -9.47 -0.57 3.64
C ASN A 129 -10.49 0.57 3.78
N PHE A 130 -11.42 0.67 2.85
CA PHE A 130 -12.48 1.68 2.87
C PHE A 130 -13.32 1.65 4.16
N TRP A 131 -13.64 0.45 4.67
CA TRP A 131 -14.53 0.26 5.82
C TRP A 131 -13.84 0.31 7.18
N ASP A 132 -12.53 0.54 7.23
CA ASP A 132 -11.82 0.74 8.49
C ASP A 132 -12.26 2.02 9.20
N TYR A 133 -12.33 1.97 10.52
CA TYR A 133 -12.72 3.12 11.34
C TYR A 133 -11.81 4.34 11.13
N GLY A 134 -10.49 4.11 10.99
CA GLY A 134 -9.52 5.18 10.76
C GLY A 134 -9.75 5.85 9.41
N THR A 135 -10.02 5.07 8.36
CA THR A 135 -10.41 5.58 7.04
C THR A 135 -11.71 6.39 7.10
N GLN A 136 -12.72 5.89 7.83
CA GLN A 136 -13.99 6.62 7.97
C GLN A 136 -13.82 7.93 8.75
N ILE A 137 -13.04 7.94 9.83
CA ILE A 137 -12.70 9.17 10.56
C ILE A 137 -11.93 10.15 9.66
N ALA A 138 -10.91 9.67 8.94
CA ALA A 138 -10.14 10.52 8.04
C ALA A 138 -11.00 11.20 6.97
N ARG A 139 -12.01 10.52 6.43
CA ARG A 139 -12.96 11.09 5.45
C ARG A 139 -13.88 12.17 6.02
N LEU A 140 -14.16 12.12 7.30
CA LEU A 140 -14.98 13.14 7.99
C LEU A 140 -14.18 14.39 8.34
N VAL A 141 -12.86 14.31 8.34
CA VAL A 141 -11.97 15.45 8.63
C VAL A 141 -11.81 16.30 7.36
N PRO A 142 -12.14 17.60 7.40
CA PRO A 142 -11.93 18.49 6.27
C PRO A 142 -10.47 18.51 5.82
N ASN A 143 -10.22 18.52 4.50
CA ASN A 143 -8.87 18.47 3.92
C ASN A 143 -7.90 19.52 4.51
N ARG A 144 -8.39 20.69 4.92
CA ARG A 144 -7.58 21.74 5.57
C ARG A 144 -7.01 21.34 6.93
N LEU A 145 -7.65 20.41 7.63
CA LEU A 145 -7.19 19.86 8.92
C LEU A 145 -6.40 18.59 8.73
N HIS A 146 -6.64 17.87 7.63
CA HIS A 146 -6.00 16.59 7.33
C HIS A 146 -4.48 16.73 7.20
N SER A 147 -3.97 17.71 6.45
CA SER A 147 -2.53 17.97 6.30
C SER A 147 -1.85 18.27 7.65
N ARG A 148 -2.52 19.01 8.55
CA ARG A 148 -1.99 19.31 9.89
C ARG A 148 -1.93 18.07 10.78
N ILE A 149 -2.94 17.20 10.69
CA ILE A 149 -3.00 15.96 11.48
C ILE A 149 -1.95 14.96 10.97
N VAL A 150 -1.85 14.74 9.65
CA VAL A 150 -0.86 13.85 9.04
C VAL A 150 0.57 14.31 9.36
N ARG A 151 0.84 15.62 9.28
CA ARG A 151 2.14 16.19 9.67
C ARG A 151 2.46 15.95 11.14
N ALA A 152 1.48 16.09 12.02
CA ALA A 152 1.65 15.87 13.46
C ALA A 152 1.81 14.40 13.85
N THR A 153 1.20 13.47 13.09
CA THR A 153 1.19 12.03 13.39
C THR A 153 2.22 11.23 12.64
N GLU A 154 2.51 11.58 11.38
CA GLU A 154 3.38 10.79 10.48
C GLU A 154 4.67 11.51 10.09
N GLY A 155 4.79 12.81 10.33
CA GLY A 155 5.99 13.60 10.03
C GLY A 155 6.28 13.75 8.52
N ARG A 156 5.31 13.43 7.64
CA ARG A 156 5.47 13.57 6.19
C ARG A 156 5.40 15.03 5.76
N PRO A 157 6.22 15.46 4.77
CA PRO A 157 6.10 16.77 4.15
C PRO A 157 4.71 16.92 3.49
N GLU A 158 4.19 18.13 3.51
CA GLU A 158 2.88 18.46 2.92
C GLU A 158 2.86 18.21 1.39
N GLU A 159 4.01 18.36 0.73
CA GLU A 159 4.24 18.16 -0.70
C GLU A 159 4.03 16.71 -1.15
N ASP A 160 4.16 15.74 -0.26
CA ASP A 160 4.01 14.31 -0.54
C ASP A 160 2.63 13.77 -0.06
N THR A 161 1.68 14.67 0.22
CA THR A 161 0.33 14.30 0.67
C THR A 161 -0.66 14.46 -0.49
N PHE A 162 -1.02 13.32 -1.10
CA PHE A 162 -2.03 13.27 -2.17
C PHE A 162 -3.45 13.13 -1.59
N PRO A 163 -4.48 13.74 -2.21
CA PRO A 163 -5.86 13.53 -1.80
C PRO A 163 -6.27 12.07 -2.01
N THR A 164 -7.03 11.54 -1.07
CA THR A 164 -7.55 10.16 -1.14
C THR A 164 -8.86 10.10 -1.92
N ALA A 165 -9.02 9.12 -2.78
CA ALA A 165 -10.21 8.87 -3.61
C ALA A 165 -10.97 7.61 -3.18
N TYR A 166 -10.27 6.60 -2.64
CA TYR A 166 -10.82 5.30 -2.21
C TYR A 166 -11.66 4.59 -3.29
N ARG A 167 -11.21 4.63 -4.55
CA ARG A 167 -11.92 4.03 -5.70
C ARG A 167 -11.53 2.58 -5.99
N THR A 168 -10.58 2.01 -5.22
CA THR A 168 -10.09 0.63 -5.35
C THR A 168 -9.78 0.00 -3.98
N ASN A 169 -10.55 0.37 -2.95
CA ASN A 169 -10.28 0.05 -1.55
C ASN A 169 -11.33 -0.90 -0.94
N THR A 170 -12.10 -1.60 -1.78
CA THR A 170 -13.05 -2.64 -1.40
C THR A 170 -12.91 -3.86 -2.31
N TRP A 171 -13.33 -5.05 -1.83
CA TRP A 171 -13.35 -6.27 -2.62
C TRP A 171 -14.07 -6.09 -3.98
N ARG A 172 -15.26 -5.50 -3.96
CA ARG A 172 -16.07 -5.34 -5.18
C ARG A 172 -15.38 -4.45 -6.22
N GLN A 173 -14.79 -3.33 -5.78
CA GLN A 173 -14.06 -2.44 -6.68
C GLN A 173 -12.84 -3.14 -7.30
N VAL A 174 -12.03 -3.81 -6.47
CA VAL A 174 -10.84 -4.54 -6.94
C VAL A 174 -11.23 -5.64 -7.93
N GLN A 175 -12.26 -6.43 -7.61
CA GLN A 175 -12.72 -7.53 -8.47
C GLN A 175 -13.21 -7.02 -9.83
N SER A 176 -14.02 -5.96 -9.86
CA SER A 176 -14.51 -5.36 -11.10
C SER A 176 -13.35 -4.80 -11.95
N LEU A 177 -12.50 -3.96 -11.36
CA LEU A 177 -11.36 -3.35 -12.06
C LEU A 177 -10.37 -4.39 -12.59
N ALA A 178 -10.10 -5.44 -11.84
CA ALA A 178 -9.25 -6.54 -12.28
C ALA A 178 -9.86 -7.26 -13.49
N GLY A 179 -11.15 -7.67 -13.40
CA GLY A 179 -11.84 -8.35 -14.50
C GLY A 179 -11.90 -7.51 -15.77
N ASP A 180 -12.24 -6.22 -15.65
CA ASP A 180 -12.33 -5.28 -16.78
C ASP A 180 -10.97 -5.04 -17.49
N SER A 181 -9.86 -5.33 -16.81
CA SER A 181 -8.50 -5.18 -17.33
C SER A 181 -7.81 -6.51 -17.70
N GLY A 182 -8.53 -7.64 -17.61
CA GLY A 182 -7.97 -8.97 -17.89
C GLY A 182 -7.03 -9.50 -16.82
N LEU A 183 -7.12 -8.97 -15.59
CA LEU A 183 -6.41 -9.46 -14.42
C LEU A 183 -7.33 -10.32 -13.54
N VAL A 184 -6.75 -11.31 -12.88
CA VAL A 184 -7.48 -12.23 -11.98
C VAL A 184 -7.01 -12.02 -10.54
N VAL A 185 -7.95 -11.85 -9.61
CA VAL A 185 -7.64 -11.78 -8.17
C VAL A 185 -7.21 -13.15 -7.68
N GLN A 186 -5.94 -13.32 -7.34
CA GLN A 186 -5.38 -14.55 -6.76
C GLN A 186 -5.52 -14.61 -5.25
N GLU A 187 -5.36 -13.46 -4.59
CA GLU A 187 -5.47 -13.34 -3.15
C GLU A 187 -6.04 -11.96 -2.78
N PHE A 188 -6.89 -11.95 -1.78
CA PHE A 188 -7.40 -10.72 -1.15
C PHE A 188 -7.49 -10.94 0.35
N ARG A 189 -6.66 -10.23 1.11
CA ARG A 189 -6.58 -10.36 2.56
C ARG A 189 -6.86 -9.05 3.26
N TYR A 190 -7.69 -9.11 4.29
CA TYR A 190 -7.85 -8.01 5.23
C TYR A 190 -6.82 -8.15 6.36
N LEU A 191 -6.08 -7.08 6.63
CA LEU A 191 -5.05 -7.04 7.66
C LEU A 191 -5.41 -5.99 8.71
N ASN A 192 -5.15 -6.29 9.97
CA ASN A 192 -5.22 -5.29 11.03
C ASN A 192 -3.95 -4.43 11.05
N GLN A 193 -4.05 -3.27 11.68
CA GLN A 193 -2.95 -2.34 11.91
C GLN A 193 -2.89 -1.98 13.40
N TYR A 194 -1.91 -1.20 13.79
CA TYR A 194 -1.95 -0.52 15.09
C TYR A 194 -2.97 0.61 15.07
N PRO A 195 -3.56 1.00 16.20
CA PRO A 195 -4.43 2.17 16.31
C PRO A 195 -3.62 3.47 16.25
N ASN A 196 -2.95 3.74 15.14
CA ASN A 196 -2.02 4.85 14.93
C ASN A 196 -2.64 6.21 15.21
N TYR A 197 -3.90 6.39 14.85
CA TYR A 197 -4.65 7.63 15.03
C TYR A 197 -4.76 8.04 16.49
N PHE A 198 -4.54 7.13 17.43
CA PHE A 198 -4.71 7.34 18.87
C PHE A 198 -3.38 7.41 19.64
N TYR A 199 -2.25 7.63 18.98
CA TYR A 199 -0.94 7.75 19.64
C TYR A 199 -0.81 8.91 20.62
N PHE A 200 -1.74 9.86 20.58
CA PHE A 200 -1.80 10.98 21.50
C PHE A 200 -2.54 10.68 22.80
N ASN A 201 -3.36 9.61 22.87
CA ASN A 201 -4.18 9.28 24.03
C ASN A 201 -4.21 7.76 24.27
N GLY A 202 -3.70 7.32 25.43
CA GLY A 202 -3.58 5.89 25.75
C GLY A 202 -4.90 5.17 25.99
N LEU A 203 -5.96 5.86 26.45
CA LEU A 203 -7.26 5.24 26.61
C LEU A 203 -7.90 4.97 25.23
N LEU A 204 -7.84 5.92 24.31
CA LEU A 204 -8.29 5.74 22.93
C LEU A 204 -7.45 4.68 22.22
N PHE A 205 -6.15 4.63 22.50
CA PHE A 205 -5.28 3.57 21.98
C PHE A 205 -5.74 2.18 22.44
N LEU A 206 -6.08 2.01 23.72
CA LEU A 206 -6.59 0.74 24.25
C LEU A 206 -7.96 0.36 23.64
N LEU A 207 -8.85 1.33 23.41
CA LEU A 207 -10.09 1.08 22.68
C LEU A 207 -9.83 0.62 21.25
N GLY A 208 -8.86 1.22 20.57
CA GLY A 208 -8.41 0.77 19.26
C GLY A 208 -7.84 -0.66 19.28
N VAL A 209 -7.02 -0.99 20.29
CA VAL A 209 -6.52 -2.37 20.51
C VAL A 209 -7.68 -3.35 20.69
N MET A 210 -8.69 -2.99 21.48
CA MET A 210 -9.87 -3.83 21.69
C MET A 210 -10.65 -4.05 20.38
N TYR A 211 -10.88 -2.99 19.61
CA TYR A 211 -11.48 -3.08 18.28
C TYR A 211 -10.73 -4.05 17.36
N GLU A 212 -9.42 -3.92 17.29
CA GLU A 212 -8.60 -4.77 16.44
C GLU A 212 -8.57 -6.23 16.92
N ARG A 213 -8.59 -6.47 18.23
CA ARG A 213 -8.71 -7.82 18.79
C ARG A 213 -10.06 -8.45 18.43
N ILE A 214 -11.16 -7.70 18.50
CA ILE A 214 -12.49 -8.16 18.11
C ILE A 214 -12.53 -8.49 16.62
N THR A 215 -12.08 -7.57 15.74
CA THR A 215 -12.08 -7.78 14.30
C THR A 215 -11.11 -8.89 13.85
N SER A 216 -10.05 -9.16 14.62
CA SER A 216 -9.16 -10.30 14.41
C SER A 216 -9.81 -11.62 14.82
N ARG A 217 -10.55 -11.63 15.95
CA ARG A 217 -11.12 -12.84 16.53
C ARG A 217 -12.29 -13.40 15.74
N PHE A 218 -13.09 -12.51 15.16
CA PHE A 218 -14.29 -12.87 14.43
C PHE A 218 -14.14 -12.62 12.94
N GLU A 219 -14.10 -13.70 12.13
CA GLU A 219 -13.81 -13.61 10.70
C GLU A 219 -14.91 -12.89 9.91
N PHE A 220 -16.17 -12.92 10.39
CA PHE A 220 -17.27 -12.16 9.78
C PHE A 220 -17.08 -10.63 9.88
N LEU A 221 -16.21 -10.17 10.79
CA LEU A 221 -15.82 -8.75 10.94
C LEU A 221 -14.59 -8.37 10.12
N ARG A 222 -13.99 -9.29 9.35
CA ARG A 222 -12.75 -9.04 8.58
C ARG A 222 -12.83 -7.79 7.70
N GLY A 223 -14.01 -7.48 7.15
CA GLY A 223 -14.24 -6.32 6.32
C GLY A 223 -13.99 -4.97 7.01
N PHE A 224 -13.86 -4.95 8.35
CA PHE A 224 -13.56 -3.76 9.14
C PHE A 224 -12.08 -3.64 9.54
N ARG A 225 -11.22 -4.58 9.14
CA ARG A 225 -9.77 -4.50 9.38
C ARG A 225 -9.15 -3.37 8.56
N GLY A 226 -8.06 -2.78 9.06
CA GLY A 226 -7.49 -1.52 8.56
C GLY A 226 -6.96 -1.51 7.14
N TRP A 227 -6.42 -2.64 6.65
CA TRP A 227 -5.72 -2.71 5.37
C TRP A 227 -6.22 -3.88 4.51
N ILE A 228 -6.04 -3.72 3.21
CA ILE A 228 -6.18 -4.81 2.24
C ILE A 228 -4.86 -5.07 1.54
N LEU A 229 -4.47 -6.35 1.51
CA LEU A 229 -3.35 -6.87 0.73
C LEU A 229 -3.92 -7.72 -0.40
N VAL A 230 -3.56 -7.36 -1.63
CA VAL A 230 -4.11 -7.98 -2.83
C VAL A 230 -3.00 -8.51 -3.70
N GLU A 231 -3.21 -9.68 -4.28
CA GLU A 231 -2.42 -10.23 -5.38
C GLU A 231 -3.32 -10.43 -6.60
N LEU A 232 -2.92 -9.81 -7.73
CA LEU A 232 -3.54 -10.02 -9.04
C LEU A 232 -2.57 -10.79 -9.94
N LYS A 233 -3.09 -11.48 -10.94
CA LYS A 233 -2.31 -12.19 -11.97
C LYS A 233 -2.89 -11.89 -13.35
N LYS A 234 -2.02 -11.72 -14.32
CA LYS A 234 -2.34 -11.65 -15.75
C LYS A 234 -2.38 -13.03 -16.38
#